data_2dc5b34b31b74eec573ce2fb5ed0b1f6
#
_entry.id   2dc5b34b31b74eec573ce2fb5ed0b1f6
#
_cell.length_a   1.000
_cell.length_b   1.000
_cell.length_c   1.000
_cell.angle_alpha   90.00
_cell.angle_beta   90.00
_cell.angle_gamma   90.00
#
_symmetry.space_group_name_H-M   'P 1'
#
loop_
_entity.id
_entity.type
_entity.pdbx_description
1 polymer ?
#
loop_
_entity_poly.entity_id
_entity_poly.type
_entity_poly.pdbx_seq_one_letter_code
_entity_poly.pdbx_strand_id
1 'polypeptide(L)'
;MNYIIGCGGVGSAIVPSFCLLRDPSEVTLIDGDRLEKKNLNRQLFDASNIGQNKAQALGQKYGCQFVPEWYAKGKVRHYRHDWLLCLVDNHRTRLEVLEVCDEVGCQAIFAANEMHSSEAYYYRRQWQGTERDPRVYYPEIATDRSGDPRVASIGCTGEVQERNRQLVSANFMAAALAEHLYVLWCMKAPRMDSETVALLPHKFAANLSRLETYRGGRHE
;
A
#
# COMPACT_ATOMS: atom_id res chain seq x y z
N MET A 1 6.47 -14.75 -5.16
CA MET A 1 5.20 -14.47 -4.42
C MET A 1 4.93 -12.97 -4.39
N ASN A 2 3.67 -12.59 -4.25
CA ASN A 2 3.24 -11.20 -4.09
C ASN A 2 2.58 -11.06 -2.72
N TYR A 3 3.06 -10.13 -1.92
CA TYR A 3 2.52 -9.87 -0.57
C TYR A 3 1.83 -8.52 -0.56
N ILE A 4 0.57 -8.48 -0.14
CA ILE A 4 -0.17 -7.24 0.11
C ILE A 4 -0.23 -7.06 1.63
N ILE A 5 0.49 -6.06 2.13
CA ILE A 5 0.64 -5.74 3.53
C ILE A 5 -0.25 -4.53 3.84
N GLY A 6 -1.28 -4.74 4.65
CA GLY A 6 -2.35 -3.78 4.91
C GLY A 6 -3.56 -4.00 3.99
N CYS A 7 -4.68 -4.44 4.57
CA CYS A 7 -5.95 -4.70 3.90
C CYS A 7 -7.02 -3.64 4.26
N GLY A 8 -6.58 -2.41 4.53
CA GLY A 8 -7.45 -1.27 4.82
C GLY A 8 -8.12 -0.67 3.57
N GLY A 9 -8.17 0.66 3.49
CA GLY A 9 -8.79 1.39 2.38
C GLY A 9 -8.15 1.07 1.04
N VAL A 10 -6.83 1.27 0.93
CA VAL A 10 -6.06 1.02 -0.30
C VAL A 10 -5.97 -0.49 -0.58
N GLY A 11 -5.69 -1.32 0.46
CA GLY A 11 -5.55 -2.76 0.29
C GLY A 11 -6.84 -3.43 -0.18
N SER A 12 -7.99 -3.08 0.40
CA SER A 12 -9.28 -3.63 -0.07
C SER A 12 -9.64 -3.17 -1.49
N ALA A 13 -9.14 -2.00 -1.92
CA ALA A 13 -9.38 -1.49 -3.27
C ALA A 13 -8.49 -2.16 -4.33
N ILE A 14 -7.24 -2.52 -4.00
CA ILE A 14 -6.30 -3.12 -4.97
C ILE A 14 -6.52 -4.63 -5.16
N VAL A 15 -6.90 -5.38 -4.11
CA VAL A 15 -6.99 -6.85 -4.17
C VAL A 15 -7.85 -7.34 -5.34
N PRO A 16 -9.06 -6.79 -5.62
CA PRO A 16 -9.88 -7.26 -6.74
C PRO A 16 -9.18 -7.18 -8.10
N SER A 17 -8.56 -6.04 -8.41
CA SER A 17 -7.87 -5.82 -9.71
C SER A 17 -6.55 -6.57 -9.76
N PHE A 18 -5.82 -6.65 -8.65
CA PHE A 18 -4.55 -7.37 -8.58
C PHE A 18 -4.72 -8.87 -8.84
N CYS A 19 -5.84 -9.47 -8.38
CA CYS A 19 -6.21 -10.85 -8.66
C CYS A 19 -6.62 -11.11 -10.12
N LEU A 20 -6.83 -10.06 -10.93
CA LEU A 20 -6.96 -10.18 -12.38
C LEU A 20 -5.60 -10.16 -13.09
N LEU A 21 -4.58 -9.55 -12.46
CA LEU A 21 -3.21 -9.49 -12.99
C LEU A 21 -2.37 -10.70 -12.60
N ARG A 22 -2.64 -11.30 -11.45
CA ARG A 22 -1.89 -12.41 -10.87
C ARG A 22 -2.83 -13.51 -10.41
N ASP A 23 -2.35 -14.73 -10.50
CA ASP A 23 -3.04 -15.87 -9.90
C ASP A 23 -3.21 -15.60 -8.39
N PRO A 24 -4.43 -15.63 -7.85
CA PRO A 24 -4.67 -15.43 -6.43
C PRO A 24 -3.84 -16.35 -5.52
N SER A 25 -3.50 -17.56 -5.96
CA SER A 25 -2.65 -18.50 -5.22
C SER A 25 -1.21 -18.01 -5.03
N GLU A 26 -0.76 -17.06 -5.87
CA GLU A 26 0.55 -16.38 -5.76
C GLU A 26 0.49 -15.09 -4.92
N VAL A 27 -0.67 -14.76 -4.35
CA VAL A 27 -0.90 -13.56 -3.55
C VAL A 27 -1.15 -13.92 -2.09
N THR A 28 -0.40 -13.30 -1.18
CA THR A 28 -0.58 -13.43 0.26
C THR A 28 -0.97 -12.08 0.86
N LEU A 29 -2.12 -12.03 1.52
CA LEU A 29 -2.63 -10.86 2.22
C LEU A 29 -2.20 -10.89 3.68
N ILE A 30 -1.70 -9.77 4.21
CA ILE A 30 -1.22 -9.66 5.59
C ILE A 30 -1.88 -8.46 6.26
N ASP A 31 -2.66 -8.71 7.32
CA ASP A 31 -3.28 -7.68 8.15
C ASP A 31 -3.72 -8.26 9.49
N GLY A 32 -3.41 -7.58 10.58
CA GLY A 32 -3.80 -8.00 11.94
C GLY A 32 -5.16 -7.46 12.38
N ASP A 33 -5.73 -6.51 11.63
CA ASP A 33 -6.93 -5.81 12.03
C ASP A 33 -8.23 -6.59 11.72
N ARG A 34 -9.29 -6.25 12.46
CA ARG A 34 -10.63 -6.79 12.25
C ARG A 34 -11.54 -5.74 11.64
N LEU A 35 -12.45 -6.18 10.79
CA LEU A 35 -13.41 -5.29 10.16
C LEU A 35 -14.42 -4.75 11.18
N GLU A 36 -14.53 -3.44 11.24
CA GLU A 36 -15.54 -2.73 12.03
C GLU A 36 -16.59 -2.08 11.11
N LYS A 37 -17.80 -1.86 11.64
CA LYS A 37 -18.91 -1.20 10.90
C LYS A 37 -18.49 0.16 10.32
N LYS A 38 -17.67 0.94 11.05
CA LYS A 38 -17.15 2.25 10.59
C LYS A 38 -16.24 2.16 9.36
N ASN A 39 -15.71 0.98 9.04
CA ASN A 39 -14.84 0.80 7.88
C ASN A 39 -15.62 0.66 6.56
N LEU A 40 -16.86 0.18 6.61
CA LEU A 40 -17.68 -0.11 5.42
C LEU A 40 -17.99 1.10 4.53
N ASN A 41 -17.79 2.31 5.04
CA ASN A 41 -18.02 3.54 4.27
C ASN A 41 -16.86 3.86 3.30
N ARG A 42 -15.71 3.18 3.41
CA ARG A 42 -14.50 3.47 2.60
C ARG A 42 -13.62 2.25 2.26
N GLN A 43 -13.98 1.08 2.74
CA GLN A 43 -13.26 -0.18 2.50
C GLN A 43 -14.20 -1.19 1.83
N LEU A 44 -13.67 -1.99 0.90
CA LEU A 44 -14.47 -2.89 0.06
C LEU A 44 -14.69 -4.25 0.74
N PHE A 45 -15.49 -4.25 1.79
CA PHE A 45 -15.91 -5.45 2.49
C PHE A 45 -17.43 -5.57 2.51
N ASP A 46 -17.90 -6.79 2.68
CA ASP A 46 -19.31 -7.07 2.90
C ASP A 46 -19.68 -6.89 4.39
N ALA A 47 -20.88 -6.45 4.68
CA ALA A 47 -21.35 -6.27 6.07
C ALA A 47 -21.31 -7.57 6.88
N SER A 48 -21.44 -8.72 6.24
CA SER A 48 -21.30 -10.05 6.85
C SER A 48 -19.90 -10.34 7.37
N ASN A 49 -18.87 -9.59 6.93
CA ASN A 49 -17.50 -9.75 7.40
C ASN A 49 -17.17 -8.97 8.69
N ILE A 50 -18.12 -8.19 9.25
CA ILE A 50 -17.87 -7.43 10.49
C ILE A 50 -17.40 -8.38 11.60
N GLY A 51 -16.29 -8.03 12.26
CA GLY A 51 -15.62 -8.83 13.27
C GLY A 51 -14.60 -9.85 12.73
N GLN A 52 -14.62 -10.15 11.43
CA GLN A 52 -13.62 -11.01 10.79
C GLN A 52 -12.30 -10.25 10.60
N ASN A 53 -11.18 -10.97 10.58
CA ASN A 53 -9.90 -10.37 10.19
C ASN A 53 -9.95 -9.92 8.72
N LYS A 54 -9.38 -8.74 8.42
CA LYS A 54 -9.44 -8.12 7.08
C LYS A 54 -8.73 -8.96 6.01
N ALA A 55 -7.52 -9.45 6.31
CA ALA A 55 -6.77 -10.30 5.37
C ALA A 55 -7.51 -11.63 5.12
N GLN A 56 -8.07 -12.23 6.16
CA GLN A 56 -8.87 -13.45 6.03
C GLN A 56 -10.13 -13.23 5.19
N ALA A 57 -10.87 -12.15 5.42
CA ALA A 57 -12.10 -11.85 4.67
C ALA A 57 -11.83 -11.69 3.16
N LEU A 58 -10.80 -10.92 2.79
CA LEU A 58 -10.41 -10.75 1.39
C LEU A 58 -9.81 -12.04 0.80
N GLY A 59 -8.95 -12.74 1.57
CA GLY A 59 -8.34 -13.98 1.13
C GLY A 59 -9.38 -15.04 0.77
N GLN A 60 -10.39 -15.22 1.61
CA GLN A 60 -11.50 -16.14 1.35
C GLN A 60 -12.35 -15.71 0.14
N LYS A 61 -12.58 -14.40 -0.01
CA LYS A 61 -13.40 -13.85 -1.11
C LYS A 61 -12.72 -13.99 -2.47
N TYR A 62 -11.41 -13.77 -2.54
CA TYR A 62 -10.66 -13.73 -3.80
C TYR A 62 -9.75 -14.95 -4.05
N GLY A 63 -9.71 -15.93 -3.14
CA GLY A 63 -8.88 -17.13 -3.28
C GLY A 63 -7.40 -16.89 -2.98
N CYS A 64 -7.05 -15.81 -2.27
CA CYS A 64 -5.67 -15.52 -1.89
C CYS A 64 -5.27 -16.25 -0.61
N GLN A 65 -3.97 -16.47 -0.42
CA GLN A 65 -3.42 -16.84 0.88
C GLN A 65 -3.54 -15.66 1.85
N PHE A 66 -3.58 -15.92 3.16
CA PHE A 66 -3.64 -14.84 4.15
C PHE A 66 -2.91 -15.18 5.44
N VAL A 67 -2.37 -14.12 6.07
CA VAL A 67 -1.76 -14.14 7.40
C VAL A 67 -2.55 -13.14 8.26
N PRO A 68 -3.41 -13.61 9.20
CA PRO A 68 -4.31 -12.75 9.98
C PRO A 68 -3.58 -12.13 11.19
N GLU A 69 -2.39 -11.59 10.96
CA GLU A 69 -1.52 -10.97 11.95
C GLU A 69 -0.90 -9.68 11.42
N TRP A 70 -0.47 -8.81 12.33
CA TRP A 70 0.31 -7.64 11.97
C TRP A 70 1.64 -8.05 11.35
N TYR A 71 1.96 -7.44 10.22
CA TYR A 71 3.27 -7.62 9.59
C TYR A 71 4.38 -7.23 10.57
N ALA A 72 5.39 -8.07 10.66
CA ALA A 72 6.63 -7.75 11.35
C ALA A 72 7.78 -8.45 10.64
N LYS A 73 8.91 -7.77 10.55
CA LYS A 73 10.15 -8.31 9.98
C LYS A 73 10.50 -9.63 10.67
N GLY A 74 10.77 -10.66 9.88
CA GLY A 74 11.12 -12.00 10.37
C GLY A 74 9.94 -12.95 10.61
N LYS A 75 8.69 -12.46 10.69
CA LYS A 75 7.51 -13.35 10.81
C LYS A 75 7.18 -14.08 9.52
N VAL A 76 7.36 -13.42 8.39
CA VAL A 76 7.19 -14.00 7.05
C VAL A 76 8.55 -14.03 6.37
N ARG A 77 8.91 -15.19 5.82
CA ARG A 77 10.16 -15.34 5.07
C ARG A 77 9.96 -14.82 3.65
N HIS A 78 10.82 -13.88 3.24
CA HIS A 78 10.82 -13.30 1.90
C HIS A 78 12.05 -13.73 1.10
N TYR A 79 11.92 -13.69 -0.22
CA TYR A 79 12.96 -14.07 -1.17
C TYR A 79 13.19 -12.95 -2.19
N ARG A 80 14.33 -12.97 -2.88
CA ARG A 80 14.77 -11.93 -3.82
C ARG A 80 13.75 -11.59 -4.91
N HIS A 81 12.93 -12.55 -5.32
CA HIS A 81 11.95 -12.35 -6.39
C HIS A 81 10.55 -12.01 -5.87
N ASP A 82 10.39 -11.82 -4.57
CA ASP A 82 9.12 -11.43 -3.99
C ASP A 82 8.85 -9.94 -4.20
N TRP A 83 7.55 -9.63 -4.26
CA TRP A 83 7.02 -8.30 -4.33
C TRP A 83 6.22 -7.99 -3.09
N LEU A 84 6.54 -6.87 -2.45
CA LEU A 84 5.90 -6.42 -1.23
C LEU A 84 5.11 -5.14 -1.53
N LEU A 85 3.78 -5.20 -1.55
CA LEU A 85 2.90 -4.05 -1.68
C LEU A 85 2.55 -3.59 -0.26
N CYS A 86 3.22 -2.57 0.23
CA CYS A 86 3.05 -2.02 1.58
C CYS A 86 2.04 -0.87 1.56
N LEU A 87 0.82 -1.17 1.97
CA LEU A 87 -0.35 -0.29 1.87
C LEU A 87 -0.86 0.13 3.26
N VAL A 88 0.06 0.21 4.21
CA VAL A 88 -0.22 0.59 5.60
C VAL A 88 -0.05 2.09 5.83
N ASP A 89 -0.67 2.59 6.88
CA ASP A 89 -0.67 3.99 7.30
C ASP A 89 0.39 4.33 8.36
N ASN A 90 1.25 3.37 8.75
CA ASN A 90 2.28 3.58 9.76
C ASN A 90 3.71 3.44 9.22
N HIS A 91 4.61 4.31 9.69
CA HIS A 91 5.99 4.36 9.23
C HIS A 91 6.83 3.18 9.73
N ARG A 92 6.50 2.59 10.86
CA ARG A 92 7.22 1.44 11.40
C ARG A 92 7.19 0.25 10.43
N THR A 93 6.00 -0.12 9.96
CA THR A 93 5.87 -1.23 9.00
C THR A 93 6.53 -0.89 7.66
N ARG A 94 6.43 0.37 7.20
CA ARG A 94 7.13 0.82 5.98
C ARG A 94 8.65 0.65 6.11
N LEU A 95 9.23 1.04 7.25
CA LEU A 95 10.65 0.87 7.52
C LEU A 95 11.05 -0.61 7.50
N GLU A 96 10.31 -1.49 8.17
CA GLU A 96 10.60 -2.93 8.20
C GLU A 96 10.55 -3.56 6.81
N VAL A 97 9.62 -3.13 5.95
CA VAL A 97 9.57 -3.59 4.55
C VAL A 97 10.80 -3.10 3.78
N LEU A 98 11.25 -1.86 3.97
CA LEU A 98 12.48 -1.34 3.35
C LEU A 98 13.72 -2.11 3.82
N GLU A 99 13.82 -2.39 5.12
CA GLU A 99 14.91 -3.20 5.68
C GLU A 99 14.95 -4.61 5.10
N VAL A 100 13.78 -5.25 4.93
CA VAL A 100 13.68 -6.57 4.29
C VAL A 100 14.15 -6.49 2.83
N CYS A 101 13.77 -5.45 2.10
CA CYS A 101 14.25 -5.25 0.72
C CYS A 101 15.77 -5.08 0.67
N ASP A 102 16.35 -4.35 1.64
CA ASP A 102 17.80 -4.16 1.72
C ASP A 102 18.54 -5.46 2.04
N GLU A 103 17.99 -6.29 2.91
CA GLU A 103 18.62 -7.56 3.31
C GLU A 103 18.47 -8.66 2.26
N VAL A 104 17.26 -8.85 1.77
CA VAL A 104 16.92 -9.99 0.90
C VAL A 104 17.07 -9.65 -0.59
N GLY A 105 16.91 -8.36 -0.95
CA GLY A 105 16.94 -7.89 -2.33
C GLY A 105 15.60 -8.07 -3.06
N CYS A 106 14.50 -8.27 -2.32
CA CYS A 106 13.15 -8.20 -2.87
C CYS A 106 12.78 -6.76 -3.25
N GLN A 107 11.61 -6.56 -3.82
CA GLN A 107 11.15 -5.28 -4.33
C GLN A 107 9.88 -4.85 -3.61
N ALA A 108 9.70 -3.55 -3.40
CA ALA A 108 8.52 -3.04 -2.72
C ALA A 108 7.84 -1.91 -3.49
N ILE A 109 6.53 -1.86 -3.34
CA ILE A 109 5.69 -0.73 -3.72
C ILE A 109 4.95 -0.26 -2.48
N PHE A 110 5.02 1.02 -2.23
CA PHE A 110 4.30 1.67 -1.15
C PHE A 110 3.20 2.52 -1.75
N ALA A 111 2.04 2.55 -1.11
CA ALA A 111 1.01 3.50 -1.45
C ALA A 111 0.36 4.07 -0.20
N ALA A 112 0.03 5.34 -0.28
CA ALA A 112 -0.61 6.11 0.76
C ALA A 112 -1.60 7.10 0.16
N ASN A 113 -2.57 7.50 0.97
CA ASN A 113 -3.50 8.54 0.62
C ASN A 113 -3.85 9.39 1.82
N GLU A 114 -4.12 10.63 1.55
CA GLU A 114 -4.78 11.59 2.42
C GLU A 114 -6.17 11.91 1.88
N MET A 115 -6.81 12.95 2.41
CA MET A 115 -8.16 13.31 2.00
C MET A 115 -8.29 13.59 0.50
N HIS A 116 -7.33 14.32 -0.10
CA HIS A 116 -7.36 14.77 -1.49
C HIS A 116 -6.13 14.40 -2.30
N SER A 117 -5.20 13.66 -1.72
CA SER A 117 -3.97 13.24 -2.39
C SER A 117 -3.76 11.75 -2.26
N SER A 118 -3.13 11.19 -3.25
CA SER A 118 -2.72 9.80 -3.29
C SER A 118 -1.36 9.69 -3.92
N GLU A 119 -0.54 8.82 -3.41
CA GLU A 119 0.77 8.55 -3.97
C GLU A 119 1.12 7.08 -3.91
N ALA A 120 1.99 6.67 -4.81
CA ALA A 120 2.65 5.37 -4.76
C ALA A 120 4.10 5.53 -5.20
N TYR A 121 5.00 4.75 -4.60
CA TYR A 121 6.40 4.73 -4.95
C TYR A 121 6.96 3.31 -4.90
N TYR A 122 7.87 3.06 -5.82
CA TYR A 122 8.60 1.81 -5.95
C TYR A 122 9.96 1.92 -5.29
N TYR A 123 10.43 0.82 -4.69
CA TYR A 123 11.74 0.70 -4.07
C TYR A 123 12.43 -0.62 -4.41
N ARG A 124 13.72 -0.53 -4.59
CA ARG A 124 14.64 -1.67 -4.71
C ARG A 124 15.97 -1.36 -4.02
N ARG A 125 16.66 -2.38 -3.53
CA ARG A 125 17.91 -2.28 -2.75
C ARG A 125 18.96 -1.35 -3.36
N GLN A 126 19.10 -1.32 -4.72
CA GLN A 126 20.09 -0.50 -5.41
C GLN A 126 19.88 1.00 -5.22
N TRP A 127 18.74 1.41 -4.69
CA TRP A 127 18.41 2.82 -4.43
C TRP A 127 18.64 3.25 -2.98
N GLN A 128 19.11 2.32 -2.13
CA GLN A 128 19.41 2.62 -0.73
C GLN A 128 20.35 3.83 -0.61
N GLY A 129 19.92 4.87 0.14
CA GLY A 129 20.68 6.09 0.35
C GLY A 129 20.75 7.06 -0.83
N THR A 130 20.11 6.75 -1.95
CA THR A 130 20.01 7.67 -3.12
C THR A 130 18.78 8.57 -3.02
N GLU A 131 18.64 9.52 -3.92
CA GLU A 131 17.45 10.36 -4.07
C GLU A 131 16.15 9.56 -4.34
N ARG A 132 16.25 8.29 -4.75
CA ARG A 132 15.12 7.38 -4.96
C ARG A 132 14.78 6.54 -3.73
N ASP A 133 15.54 6.68 -2.65
CA ASP A 133 15.22 6.01 -1.39
C ASP A 133 14.11 6.77 -0.65
N PRO A 134 12.99 6.13 -0.32
CA PRO A 134 11.91 6.78 0.41
C PRO A 134 12.35 7.42 1.73
N ARG A 135 13.34 6.86 2.40
CA ARG A 135 13.89 7.39 3.67
C ARG A 135 14.61 8.73 3.50
N VAL A 136 15.03 9.08 2.28
CA VAL A 136 15.68 10.36 1.97
C VAL A 136 14.64 11.47 1.80
N TYR A 137 13.54 11.20 1.08
CA TYR A 137 12.50 12.21 0.87
C TYR A 137 11.33 12.16 1.86
N TYR A 138 11.24 11.09 2.67
CA TYR A 138 10.32 10.94 3.80
C TYR A 138 11.10 10.48 5.04
N PRO A 139 11.90 11.36 5.67
CA PRO A 139 12.76 10.98 6.80
C PRO A 139 11.97 10.49 8.02
N GLU A 140 10.69 10.84 8.13
CA GLU A 140 9.78 10.33 9.14
C GLU A 140 9.61 8.81 9.10
N ILE A 141 9.82 8.16 7.95
CA ILE A 141 9.82 6.68 7.85
C ILE A 141 10.85 6.08 8.80
N ALA A 142 12.01 6.73 8.94
CA ALA A 142 13.08 6.26 9.83
C ALA A 142 12.87 6.62 11.30
N THR A 143 12.12 7.66 11.62
CA THR A 143 12.06 8.28 12.96
C THR A 143 10.70 8.16 13.64
N ASP A 144 9.59 8.26 12.90
CA ASP A 144 8.25 8.21 13.47
C ASP A 144 7.84 6.78 13.80
N ARG A 145 7.36 6.59 15.02
CA ARG A 145 6.83 5.31 15.55
C ARG A 145 5.35 5.42 15.94
N SER A 146 4.72 6.54 15.63
CA SER A 146 3.29 6.73 15.86
C SER A 146 2.48 5.76 14.97
N GLY A 147 1.29 5.40 15.43
CA GLY A 147 0.38 4.55 14.67
C GLY A 147 0.82 3.09 14.52
N ASP A 148 1.86 2.62 15.21
CA ASP A 148 2.24 1.21 15.19
C ASP A 148 1.18 0.37 15.94
N PRO A 149 0.38 -0.45 15.23
CA PRO A 149 -0.70 -1.21 15.84
C PRO A 149 -0.22 -2.32 16.78
N ARG A 150 1.09 -2.63 16.77
CA ARG A 150 1.69 -3.65 17.64
C ARG A 150 2.07 -3.12 19.01
N VAL A 151 2.19 -1.80 19.14
CA VAL A 151 2.42 -1.13 20.41
C VAL A 151 1.05 -0.90 21.06
N ALA A 152 0.54 -1.92 21.71
CA ALA A 152 -0.69 -1.81 22.47
C ALA A 152 -0.54 -0.74 23.55
N SER A 153 -1.44 0.23 23.57
CA SER A 153 -1.80 1.00 24.74
C SER A 153 -1.43 2.46 24.88
N ILE A 154 -0.81 3.12 23.95
CA ILE A 154 -0.71 4.58 24.10
C ILE A 154 -1.48 5.26 22.97
N GLY A 155 -2.80 5.41 23.15
CA GLY A 155 -3.55 6.48 22.54
C GLY A 155 -3.99 6.32 21.08
N CYS A 156 -4.00 5.13 20.47
CA CYS A 156 -4.85 4.90 19.30
C CYS A 156 -6.31 4.76 19.76
N THR A 157 -6.92 5.86 20.12
CA THR A 157 -8.35 5.92 20.47
C THR A 157 -9.27 5.62 19.28
N GLY A 158 -8.72 5.26 18.10
CA GLY A 158 -9.53 5.02 16.90
C GLY A 158 -10.32 6.25 16.44
N GLU A 159 -10.10 7.39 17.03
CA GLU A 159 -10.61 8.67 16.58
C GLU A 159 -9.85 9.03 15.30
N VAL A 160 -10.45 8.65 14.18
CA VAL A 160 -10.15 9.32 12.91
C VAL A 160 -10.35 10.80 13.20
N GLN A 161 -9.25 11.57 13.22
CA GLN A 161 -9.38 13.01 13.31
C GLN A 161 -10.39 13.41 12.24
N GLU A 162 -11.46 14.12 12.61
CA GLU A 162 -12.54 14.52 11.68
C GLU A 162 -11.98 15.24 10.43
N ARG A 163 -10.77 15.77 10.53
CA ARG A 163 -10.02 16.42 9.45
C ARG A 163 -9.38 15.45 8.45
N ASN A 164 -9.32 14.15 8.72
CA ASN A 164 -8.64 13.18 7.85
C ASN A 164 -9.59 12.09 7.35
N ARG A 165 -10.76 12.50 6.84
CA ARG A 165 -11.69 11.59 6.17
C ARG A 165 -11.03 11.10 4.88
N GLN A 166 -10.49 9.88 4.91
CA GLN A 166 -10.05 9.22 3.69
C GLN A 166 -11.26 9.05 2.76
N LEU A 167 -11.20 9.66 1.58
CA LEU A 167 -12.22 9.47 0.57
C LEU A 167 -12.03 8.10 -0.11
N VAL A 168 -13.13 7.46 -0.44
CA VAL A 168 -13.11 6.20 -1.22
C VAL A 168 -12.33 6.39 -2.52
N SER A 169 -12.53 7.53 -3.19
CA SER A 169 -11.82 7.88 -4.43
C SER A 169 -10.30 7.97 -4.24
N ALA A 170 -9.81 8.48 -3.10
CA ALA A 170 -8.38 8.53 -2.79
C ALA A 170 -7.80 7.12 -2.57
N ASN A 171 -8.55 6.22 -1.92
CA ASN A 171 -8.15 4.81 -1.80
C ASN A 171 -8.01 4.13 -3.16
N PHE A 172 -8.99 4.30 -4.05
CA PHE A 172 -8.94 3.75 -5.40
C PHE A 172 -7.79 4.35 -6.23
N MET A 173 -7.55 5.65 -6.10
CA MET A 173 -6.45 6.29 -6.80
C MET A 173 -5.09 5.76 -6.32
N ALA A 174 -4.87 5.64 -5.01
CA ALA A 174 -3.65 5.08 -4.46
C ALA A 174 -3.44 3.63 -4.91
N ALA A 175 -4.51 2.82 -4.91
CA ALA A 175 -4.48 1.45 -5.39
C ALA A 175 -4.11 1.37 -6.88
N ALA A 176 -4.72 2.21 -7.72
CA ALA A 176 -4.41 2.27 -9.17
C ALA A 176 -2.96 2.70 -9.43
N LEU A 177 -2.44 3.70 -8.70
CA LEU A 177 -1.04 4.14 -8.83
C LEU A 177 -0.07 3.03 -8.43
N ALA A 178 -0.35 2.29 -7.35
CA ALA A 178 0.46 1.15 -6.90
C ALA A 178 0.46 0.02 -7.93
N GLU A 179 -0.70 -0.32 -8.45
CA GLU A 179 -0.85 -1.36 -9.47
C GLU A 179 -0.14 -0.98 -10.78
N HIS A 180 -0.21 0.29 -11.17
CA HIS A 180 0.50 0.79 -12.35
C HIS A 180 2.02 0.69 -12.20
N LEU A 181 2.57 1.03 -11.02
CA LEU A 181 4.00 0.82 -10.72
C LEU A 181 4.36 -0.67 -10.77
N TYR A 182 3.50 -1.54 -10.24
CA TYR A 182 3.71 -2.98 -10.31
C TYR A 182 3.78 -3.49 -11.75
N VAL A 183 2.83 -3.11 -12.59
CA VAL A 183 2.83 -3.47 -14.02
C VAL A 183 4.10 -2.96 -14.70
N LEU A 184 4.49 -1.72 -14.42
CA LEU A 184 5.67 -1.10 -15.01
C LEU A 184 6.96 -1.84 -14.62
N TRP A 185 7.20 -2.03 -13.33
CA TRP A 185 8.46 -2.55 -12.82
C TRP A 185 8.55 -4.07 -12.79
N CYS A 186 7.45 -4.77 -12.51
CA CYS A 186 7.41 -6.23 -12.49
C CYS A 186 7.27 -6.84 -13.88
N MET A 187 6.43 -6.25 -14.73
CA MET A 187 6.04 -6.88 -15.99
C MET A 187 6.72 -6.29 -17.21
N LYS A 188 6.97 -4.98 -17.25
CA LYS A 188 7.53 -4.29 -18.42
C LYS A 188 9.04 -4.06 -18.31
N ALA A 189 9.54 -3.53 -17.20
CA ALA A 189 10.96 -3.20 -17.03
C ALA A 189 11.93 -4.36 -17.33
N PRO A 190 11.64 -5.63 -16.97
CA PRO A 190 12.53 -6.75 -17.31
C PRO A 190 12.70 -7.02 -18.81
N ARG A 191 11.86 -6.41 -19.65
CA ARG A 191 11.86 -6.56 -21.11
C ARG A 191 12.45 -5.36 -21.84
N MET A 192 12.96 -4.36 -21.10
CA MET A 192 13.52 -3.12 -21.60
C MET A 192 15.05 -3.12 -21.47
N ASP A 193 15.72 -2.33 -22.26
CA ASP A 193 17.15 -2.06 -22.11
C ASP A 193 17.43 -1.21 -20.85
N SER A 194 18.69 -1.20 -20.42
CA SER A 194 19.11 -0.53 -19.18
C SER A 194 18.92 1.00 -19.21
N GLU A 195 19.04 1.62 -20.35
CA GLU A 195 18.89 3.08 -20.51
C GLU A 195 17.41 3.45 -20.34
N THR A 196 16.51 2.72 -21.01
CA THR A 196 15.06 2.89 -20.87
C THR A 196 14.61 2.64 -19.43
N VAL A 197 15.12 1.58 -18.78
CA VAL A 197 14.80 1.27 -17.37
C VAL A 197 15.26 2.38 -16.42
N ALA A 198 16.40 3.04 -16.70
CA ALA A 198 16.88 4.15 -15.88
C ALA A 198 15.95 5.38 -15.90
N LEU A 199 15.21 5.56 -16.98
CA LEU A 199 14.25 6.66 -17.16
C LEU A 199 12.86 6.38 -16.59
N LEU A 200 12.57 5.13 -16.15
CA LEU A 200 11.25 4.78 -15.64
C LEU A 200 10.92 5.56 -14.36
N PRO A 201 9.68 6.04 -14.25
CA PRO A 201 9.22 6.68 -13.03
C PRO A 201 9.19 5.68 -11.87
N HIS A 202 9.62 6.12 -10.71
CA HIS A 202 9.59 5.35 -9.47
C HIS A 202 8.53 5.86 -8.50
N LYS A 203 7.91 7.00 -8.79
CA LYS A 203 6.88 7.62 -7.98
C LYS A 203 5.78 8.20 -8.84
N PHE A 204 4.53 7.96 -8.43
CA PHE A 204 3.34 8.64 -8.96
C PHE A 204 2.61 9.33 -7.81
N ALA A 205 2.06 10.49 -8.09
CA ALA A 205 1.21 11.22 -7.15
C ALA A 205 0.03 11.86 -7.89
N ALA A 206 -1.13 11.85 -7.26
CA ALA A 206 -2.33 12.54 -7.72
C ALA A 206 -2.87 13.43 -6.62
N ASN A 207 -3.27 14.65 -6.97
CA ASN A 207 -3.85 15.59 -6.03
C ASN A 207 -5.17 16.12 -6.59
N LEU A 208 -6.28 15.74 -5.94
CA LEU A 208 -7.63 16.11 -6.36
C LEU A 208 -7.95 17.59 -6.12
N SER A 209 -7.25 18.26 -5.20
CA SER A 209 -7.49 19.69 -4.95
C SER A 209 -7.12 20.58 -6.14
N ARG A 210 -6.26 20.10 -7.05
CA ARG A 210 -5.93 20.78 -8.28
C ARG A 210 -7.00 20.63 -9.39
N LEU A 211 -7.90 19.67 -9.26
CA LEU A 211 -9.01 19.47 -10.20
C LEU A 211 -10.18 20.43 -9.92
N GLU A 212 -10.30 20.96 -8.71
CA GLU A 212 -11.34 21.93 -8.35
C GLU A 212 -11.16 23.29 -9.06
N THR A 213 -9.93 23.64 -9.42
CA THR A 213 -9.65 24.87 -10.19
C THR A 213 -10.09 24.79 -11.67
N TYR A 214 -10.50 23.61 -12.14
CA TYR A 214 -11.00 23.38 -13.50
C TYR A 214 -12.52 23.44 -13.64
N ARG A 215 -13.26 23.89 -12.64
CA ARG A 215 -14.64 24.30 -12.80
C ARG A 215 -14.63 25.58 -13.63
N GLY A 216 -14.53 25.35 -14.94
CA GLY A 216 -14.52 26.38 -15.96
C GLY A 216 -15.63 27.38 -15.71
N GLY A 217 -15.28 28.64 -15.90
CA GLY A 217 -16.25 29.71 -15.92
C GLY A 217 -17.43 29.32 -16.81
N ARG A 218 -18.62 29.51 -16.31
CA ARG A 218 -19.82 29.52 -17.14
C ARG A 218 -19.56 30.61 -18.18
N HIS A 219 -19.48 30.22 -19.41
CA HIS A 219 -19.67 31.18 -20.48
C HIS A 219 -21.11 31.66 -20.36
N GLU A 220 -21.31 32.85 -19.84
CA GLU A 220 -22.50 33.67 -20.12
C GLU A 220 -22.48 34.16 -21.57
#